data_18c1c326a49d2ba63221de175abecbf8
#
_entry.id   18c1c326a49d2ba63221de175abecbf8
#
_cell.length_a   1.000
_cell.length_b   1.000
_cell.length_c   1.000
_cell.angle_alpha   90.00
_cell.angle_beta   90.00
_cell.angle_gamma   90.00
#
_symmetry.space_group_name_H-M   'P 1'
#
loop_
_entity.id
_entity.type
_entity.pdbx_description
1 polymer ?
#
loop_
_entity_poly.entity_id
_entity_poly.type
_entity_poly.pdbx_seq_one_letter_code
_entity_poly.pdbx_strand_id
1 'polypeptide(L)'
;MLNFTNQLKTFKSLIFRFESVTLKPEKDVCQSSNKSKLFCITYDLPPLKTPIGIRANKLLREFAKTWQLHVLTGTKNADLSEAASVHYAKNWYPQALIDLVGKLKLEKVLNFLIWPDPYIFWFLPALFKGYQLIKDQKPDAIFVLMMPYSAGLVGIFLKWLTGLPLVLSFDDSPTCTDMHPNALSWLHHRLEHWLENFYVRQADAVVYVSQVNLDLVKNRQSPKQQSKLHLIRCGADPLDFATPINSTSNDKLLEIVYTGGMNGWYEFYHLPQEQTPAKKLYKAWMELGYYQRTKIDYRSSSPVFVGHAIQQVISQNPELATKIRLNIYGNSFPEFVIEKVLKNQNLTDVVSVSGTLPHFPAIQLARQADLLLITLPNRPDGSPGGRISCKTYEYLMTDRPILAAVPRGENWDYLQDKPGVWLVEPTDIQAMSQVINQVALAKFSGSPLRFDRTALQPELSYLNLVQDYLKIFNTVCAESNISHSKI
;
A
#
# COMPACT_ATOMS: atom_id res chain seq x y z
N MET A 1 -30.40 -17.52 -12.22
CA MET A 1 -30.07 -16.47 -13.21
C MET A 1 -31.25 -15.59 -13.59
N LEU A 2 -32.47 -16.09 -13.78
CA LEU A 2 -33.66 -15.30 -14.18
C LEU A 2 -34.13 -14.23 -13.17
N ASN A 3 -33.90 -14.41 -11.87
CA ASN A 3 -34.27 -13.42 -10.84
C ASN A 3 -33.34 -12.19 -10.77
N PHE A 4 -32.12 -12.31 -11.22
CA PHE A 4 -31.10 -11.24 -11.14
C PHE A 4 -31.34 -10.17 -12.22
N THR A 5 -31.77 -10.58 -13.42
CA THR A 5 -32.05 -9.66 -14.54
C THR A 5 -33.26 -8.76 -14.27
N ASN A 6 -34.25 -9.26 -13.54
CA ASN A 6 -35.42 -8.46 -13.14
C ASN A 6 -35.09 -7.48 -12.00
N GLN A 7 -34.24 -7.84 -11.07
CA GLN A 7 -33.72 -6.92 -10.04
C GLN A 7 -32.89 -5.79 -10.63
N LEU A 8 -32.05 -6.07 -11.65
CA LEU A 8 -31.29 -5.05 -12.38
C LEU A 8 -32.19 -4.05 -13.14
N LYS A 9 -33.31 -4.50 -13.69
CA LYS A 9 -34.29 -3.62 -14.33
C LYS A 9 -34.98 -2.69 -13.31
N THR A 10 -35.31 -3.21 -12.13
CA THR A 10 -35.90 -2.42 -11.04
C THR A 10 -34.89 -1.41 -10.49
N PHE A 11 -33.62 -1.80 -10.38
CA PHE A 11 -32.53 -0.91 -9.93
C PHE A 11 -32.25 0.20 -10.96
N LYS A 12 -32.23 -0.12 -12.26
CA LYS A 12 -32.18 0.90 -13.33
C LYS A 12 -33.34 1.91 -13.22
N SER A 13 -34.56 1.48 -12.94
CA SER A 13 -35.70 2.38 -12.79
C SER A 13 -35.64 3.29 -11.57
N LEU A 14 -34.95 2.86 -10.49
CA LEU A 14 -34.71 3.69 -9.30
C LEU A 14 -33.72 4.82 -9.59
N ILE A 15 -32.68 4.53 -10.37
CA ILE A 15 -31.67 5.53 -10.78
C ILE A 15 -32.30 6.62 -11.64
N PHE A 16 -33.23 6.28 -12.53
CA PHE A 16 -33.94 7.24 -13.39
C PHE A 16 -34.86 8.20 -12.65
N ARG A 17 -35.30 7.91 -11.41
CA ARG A 17 -36.14 8.82 -10.63
C ARG A 17 -35.42 9.96 -9.93
N PHE A 18 -34.09 9.99 -9.91
CA PHE A 18 -33.25 11.03 -9.28
C PHE A 18 -32.68 12.05 -10.27
N GLU A 19 -33.08 12.06 -11.53
CA GLU A 19 -32.53 12.89 -12.61
C GLU A 19 -32.96 14.38 -12.60
N SER A 20 -33.56 14.94 -11.53
CA SER A 20 -34.06 16.31 -11.54
C SER A 20 -33.26 17.35 -10.74
N VAL A 21 -31.93 17.26 -10.73
CA VAL A 21 -31.07 18.36 -10.25
C VAL A 21 -30.07 18.73 -11.33
N THR A 22 -30.42 19.72 -12.13
CA THR A 22 -29.57 20.31 -13.16
C THR A 22 -28.46 21.18 -12.56
N LEU A 23 -27.23 20.75 -12.69
CA LEU A 23 -26.04 21.60 -12.54
C LEU A 23 -25.60 22.07 -13.93
N LYS A 24 -25.31 23.39 -14.05
CA LYS A 24 -24.85 24.01 -15.30
C LYS A 24 -23.48 23.43 -15.71
N PRO A 25 -23.23 23.22 -17.00
CA PRO A 25 -21.95 22.72 -17.48
C PRO A 25 -20.86 23.79 -17.42
N GLU A 26 -19.72 23.46 -16.86
CA GLU A 26 -18.46 24.19 -17.06
C GLU A 26 -17.96 23.96 -18.49
N LYS A 27 -17.39 25.00 -19.05
CA LYS A 27 -16.96 25.05 -20.46
C LYS A 27 -15.76 24.11 -20.68
N ASP A 28 -15.96 23.09 -21.49
CA ASP A 28 -14.90 22.24 -22.00
C ASP A 28 -14.00 22.95 -23.00
N VAL A 29 -12.69 22.92 -22.72
CA VAL A 29 -11.65 23.23 -23.71
C VAL A 29 -11.42 21.94 -24.52
N CYS A 30 -12.03 21.88 -25.68
CA CYS A 30 -11.94 20.77 -26.60
C CYS A 30 -10.59 20.79 -27.34
N GLN A 31 -9.66 19.88 -26.93
CA GLN A 31 -8.60 19.42 -27.82
C GLN A 31 -8.93 17.99 -28.24
N SER A 32 -9.27 17.81 -29.52
CA SER A 32 -9.53 16.50 -30.12
C SER A 32 -8.22 15.70 -30.27
N SER A 33 -7.86 14.95 -29.27
CA SER A 33 -6.89 13.87 -29.40
C SER A 33 -7.64 12.54 -29.43
N ASN A 34 -7.33 11.70 -30.40
CA ASN A 34 -7.92 10.36 -30.60
C ASN A 34 -7.40 9.35 -29.55
N LYS A 35 -7.21 9.79 -28.29
CA LYS A 35 -6.77 8.95 -27.19
C LYS A 35 -7.94 8.12 -26.65
N SER A 36 -7.70 6.85 -26.39
CA SER A 36 -8.63 6.00 -25.64
C SER A 36 -8.90 6.61 -24.27
N LYS A 37 -10.11 6.41 -23.73
CA LYS A 37 -10.58 7.00 -22.48
C LYS A 37 -10.67 5.95 -21.38
N LEU A 38 -10.09 6.22 -20.21
CA LEU A 38 -10.12 5.33 -19.07
C LEU A 38 -10.87 5.97 -17.90
N PHE A 39 -11.86 5.26 -17.37
CA PHE A 39 -12.56 5.64 -16.14
C PHE A 39 -11.90 4.98 -14.95
N CYS A 40 -11.23 5.77 -14.12
CA CYS A 40 -10.49 5.29 -12.95
C CYS A 40 -11.27 5.53 -11.67
N ILE A 41 -11.28 4.56 -10.76
CA ILE A 41 -11.88 4.65 -9.43
C ILE A 41 -10.80 4.44 -8.39
N THR A 42 -10.58 5.42 -7.53
CA THR A 42 -9.70 5.34 -6.36
C THR A 42 -10.25 6.24 -5.25
N TYR A 43 -10.24 5.75 -4.01
CA TYR A 43 -10.72 6.56 -2.90
C TYR A 43 -9.70 7.63 -2.50
N ASP A 44 -8.44 7.23 -2.32
CA ASP A 44 -7.34 8.08 -1.87
C ASP A 44 -6.57 8.69 -3.03
N LEU A 45 -6.43 10.02 -2.98
CA LEU A 45 -5.54 10.81 -3.84
C LEU A 45 -4.89 11.95 -3.04
N PRO A 46 -3.82 12.58 -3.55
CA PRO A 46 -3.34 13.82 -2.96
C PRO A 46 -4.48 14.86 -2.87
N PRO A 47 -4.55 15.66 -1.78
CA PRO A 47 -3.50 15.93 -0.80
C PRO A 47 -3.38 14.90 0.35
N LEU A 48 -4.12 13.80 0.33
CA LEU A 48 -3.95 12.73 1.32
C LEU A 48 -2.57 12.07 1.17
N LYS A 49 -1.84 11.97 2.27
CA LYS A 49 -0.46 11.43 2.30
C LYS A 49 -0.44 9.94 2.63
N THR A 50 -1.39 9.18 2.11
CA THR A 50 -1.42 7.73 2.25
C THR A 50 -0.50 7.05 1.22
N PRO A 51 0.14 5.92 1.54
CA PRO A 51 0.95 5.17 0.55
C PRO A 51 0.16 4.82 -0.70
N ILE A 52 -1.12 4.48 -0.53
CA ILE A 52 -2.05 4.16 -1.62
C ILE A 52 -2.30 5.39 -2.51
N GLY A 53 -2.57 6.55 -1.91
CA GLY A 53 -2.77 7.80 -2.64
C GLY A 53 -1.52 8.25 -3.41
N ILE A 54 -0.33 8.05 -2.82
CA ILE A 54 0.96 8.33 -3.50
C ILE A 54 1.12 7.42 -4.72
N ARG A 55 0.90 6.10 -4.56
CA ARG A 55 0.97 5.14 -5.67
C ARG A 55 -0.07 5.43 -6.74
N ALA A 56 -1.32 5.68 -6.34
CA ALA A 56 -2.40 6.04 -7.26
C ALA A 56 -2.03 7.26 -8.11
N ASN A 57 -1.54 8.32 -7.49
CA ASN A 57 -1.10 9.53 -8.20
C ASN A 57 -0.03 9.21 -9.25
N LYS A 58 1.02 8.47 -8.88
CA LYS A 58 2.12 8.15 -9.78
C LYS A 58 1.65 7.29 -10.96
N LEU A 59 0.87 6.25 -10.68
CA LEU A 59 0.33 5.34 -11.68
C LEU A 59 -0.62 6.08 -12.66
N LEU A 60 -1.54 6.89 -12.14
CA LEU A 60 -2.50 7.63 -12.97
C LEU A 60 -1.82 8.70 -13.81
N ARG A 61 -0.78 9.37 -13.32
CA ARG A 61 0.00 10.32 -14.12
C ARG A 61 0.68 9.64 -15.31
N GLU A 62 1.19 8.43 -15.13
CA GLU A 62 1.78 7.67 -16.23
C GLU A 62 0.71 7.21 -17.24
N PHE A 63 -0.46 6.75 -16.79
CA PHE A 63 -1.59 6.44 -17.69
C PHE A 63 -2.03 7.64 -18.49
N ALA A 64 -2.06 8.84 -17.92
CA ALA A 64 -2.50 10.07 -18.59
C ALA A 64 -1.64 10.46 -19.79
N LYS A 65 -0.41 9.96 -19.88
CA LYS A 65 0.44 10.17 -21.08
C LYS A 65 -0.15 9.50 -22.32
N THR A 66 -0.84 8.36 -22.14
CA THR A 66 -1.37 7.53 -23.23
C THR A 66 -2.89 7.61 -23.34
N TRP A 67 -3.60 7.67 -22.22
CA TRP A 67 -5.06 7.63 -22.12
C TRP A 67 -5.62 8.98 -21.62
N GLN A 68 -6.82 9.33 -22.05
CA GLN A 68 -7.60 10.39 -21.42
C GLN A 68 -8.27 9.84 -20.16
N LEU A 69 -7.93 10.41 -19.00
CA LEU A 69 -8.40 9.89 -17.71
C LEU A 69 -9.56 10.68 -17.14
N HIS A 70 -10.58 9.96 -16.66
CA HIS A 70 -11.64 10.47 -15.79
C HIS A 70 -11.57 9.74 -14.47
N VAL A 71 -11.21 10.42 -13.39
CA VAL A 71 -10.94 9.81 -12.10
C VAL A 71 -12.02 10.13 -11.09
N LEU A 72 -12.70 9.12 -10.58
CA LEU A 72 -13.66 9.22 -9.48
C LEU A 72 -12.97 8.93 -8.15
N THR A 73 -13.06 9.88 -7.20
CA THR A 73 -12.38 9.77 -5.90
C THR A 73 -13.27 10.16 -4.73
N GLY A 74 -12.95 9.62 -3.53
CA GLY A 74 -13.49 10.03 -2.23
C GLY A 74 -12.73 11.19 -1.58
N THR A 75 -11.59 11.59 -2.13
CA THR A 75 -10.77 12.68 -1.61
C THR A 75 -11.27 14.03 -2.10
N LYS A 76 -11.68 14.88 -1.16
CA LYS A 76 -12.08 16.27 -1.49
C LYS A 76 -10.86 17.09 -1.90
N ASN A 77 -11.02 17.94 -2.92
CA ASN A 77 -9.95 18.79 -3.48
C ASN A 77 -8.75 17.96 -4.00
N ALA A 78 -9.00 16.75 -4.45
CA ALA A 78 -7.96 15.96 -5.09
C ALA A 78 -7.59 16.58 -6.43
N ASP A 79 -6.28 16.60 -6.70
CA ASP A 79 -5.71 17.12 -7.93
C ASP A 79 -4.65 16.16 -8.48
N LEU A 80 -4.74 15.89 -9.77
CA LEU A 80 -3.74 15.11 -10.54
C LEU A 80 -3.02 16.02 -11.56
N SER A 81 -3.06 17.34 -11.34
CA SER A 81 -2.62 18.36 -12.31
C SER A 81 -3.42 18.28 -13.62
N GLU A 82 -2.93 18.85 -14.70
CA GLU A 82 -3.61 18.86 -16.00
C GLU A 82 -3.76 17.47 -16.66
N ALA A 83 -3.27 16.41 -15.99
CA ALA A 83 -3.21 15.07 -16.56
C ALA A 83 -4.56 14.34 -16.61
N ALA A 84 -5.53 14.70 -15.74
CA ALA A 84 -6.79 13.96 -15.63
C ALA A 84 -7.94 14.84 -15.13
N SER A 85 -9.16 14.52 -15.57
CA SER A 85 -10.38 15.11 -15.00
C SER A 85 -10.72 14.38 -13.70
N VAL A 86 -10.61 15.07 -12.56
CA VAL A 86 -10.87 14.48 -11.23
C VAL A 86 -12.27 14.86 -10.75
N HIS A 87 -13.03 13.85 -10.31
CA HIS A 87 -14.42 13.99 -9.89
C HIS A 87 -14.58 13.48 -8.46
N TYR A 88 -15.02 14.33 -7.56
CA TYR A 88 -15.26 14.01 -6.18
C TYR A 88 -16.66 13.40 -5.97
N ALA A 89 -16.75 12.29 -5.23
CA ALA A 89 -17.99 11.76 -4.68
C ALA A 89 -17.93 11.77 -3.16
N LYS A 90 -18.92 12.40 -2.51
CA LYS A 90 -18.97 12.52 -1.05
C LYS A 90 -19.20 11.16 -0.40
N ASN A 91 -18.46 10.84 0.65
CA ASN A 91 -18.76 9.71 1.50
C ASN A 91 -19.91 10.07 2.47
N TRP A 92 -21.00 9.30 2.46
CA TRP A 92 -22.16 9.49 3.33
C TRP A 92 -21.94 8.83 4.71
N TYR A 93 -20.75 8.95 5.23
CA TYR A 93 -20.37 8.36 6.51
C TYR A 93 -21.26 8.91 7.64
N PRO A 94 -21.98 8.05 8.39
CA PRO A 94 -22.95 8.48 9.40
C PRO A 94 -22.25 8.83 10.72
N GLN A 95 -21.48 9.93 10.73
CA GLN A 95 -20.62 10.32 11.85
C GLN A 95 -21.36 10.38 13.18
N ALA A 96 -22.58 10.97 13.21
CA ALA A 96 -23.37 11.10 14.45
C ALA A 96 -23.75 9.72 15.04
N LEU A 97 -24.07 8.73 14.18
CA LEU A 97 -24.37 7.38 14.64
C LEU A 97 -23.11 6.70 15.20
N ILE A 98 -21.99 6.88 14.54
CA ILE A 98 -20.71 6.29 14.96
C ILE A 98 -20.23 6.88 16.28
N ASP A 99 -20.36 8.20 16.45
CA ASP A 99 -20.01 8.89 17.70
C ASP A 99 -20.92 8.39 18.86
N LEU A 100 -22.20 8.16 18.59
CA LEU A 100 -23.12 7.59 19.58
C LEU A 100 -22.73 6.16 19.97
N VAL A 101 -22.41 5.31 18.98
CA VAL A 101 -21.96 3.93 19.20
C VAL A 101 -20.64 3.90 19.97
N GLY A 102 -19.71 4.83 19.69
CA GLY A 102 -18.46 4.99 20.42
C GLY A 102 -18.70 5.35 21.90
N LYS A 103 -19.59 6.31 22.17
CA LYS A 103 -19.99 6.66 23.54
C LYS A 103 -20.57 5.46 24.31
N LEU A 104 -21.29 4.59 23.61
CA LEU A 104 -21.89 3.36 24.20
C LEU A 104 -20.90 2.19 24.26
N LYS A 105 -19.64 2.36 23.81
CA LYS A 105 -18.61 1.31 23.74
C LYS A 105 -19.04 0.07 22.93
N LEU A 106 -19.81 0.30 21.88
CA LEU A 106 -20.37 -0.73 20.98
C LEU A 106 -19.63 -0.79 19.64
N GLU A 107 -18.41 -0.22 19.55
CA GLU A 107 -17.60 -0.15 18.31
C GLU A 107 -17.39 -1.54 17.69
N LYS A 108 -17.25 -2.57 18.55
CA LYS A 108 -17.12 -3.96 18.05
C LYS A 108 -18.34 -4.40 17.27
N VAL A 109 -19.54 -4.09 17.74
CA VAL A 109 -20.78 -4.43 17.05
C VAL A 109 -20.88 -3.67 15.73
N LEU A 110 -20.52 -2.40 15.73
CA LEU A 110 -20.49 -1.58 14.52
C LEU A 110 -19.51 -2.13 13.50
N ASN A 111 -18.28 -2.42 13.93
CA ASN A 111 -17.23 -2.99 13.05
C ASN A 111 -17.64 -4.37 12.52
N PHE A 112 -18.40 -5.15 13.30
CA PHE A 112 -18.94 -6.43 12.84
C PHE A 112 -20.00 -6.27 11.76
N LEU A 113 -20.80 -5.20 11.79
CA LEU A 113 -21.88 -4.95 10.84
C LEU A 113 -21.44 -4.20 9.59
N ILE A 114 -20.38 -3.38 9.70
CA ILE A 114 -19.83 -2.62 8.56
C ILE A 114 -18.88 -3.51 7.75
N TRP A 115 -19.36 -3.93 6.58
CA TRP A 115 -18.62 -4.82 5.69
C TRP A 115 -18.77 -4.36 4.23
N PRO A 116 -17.75 -4.43 3.38
CA PRO A 116 -16.40 -5.00 3.58
C PRO A 116 -15.43 -4.08 4.34
N ASP A 117 -15.71 -2.80 4.41
CA ASP A 117 -14.88 -1.76 5.06
C ASP A 117 -15.73 -0.52 5.40
N PRO A 118 -15.23 0.42 6.24
CA PRO A 118 -15.97 1.62 6.63
C PRO A 118 -16.33 2.56 5.47
N TYR A 119 -15.73 2.37 4.31
CA TYR A 119 -16.00 3.18 3.11
C TYR A 119 -17.20 2.67 2.30
N ILE A 120 -17.91 1.65 2.77
CA ILE A 120 -19.14 1.16 2.12
C ILE A 120 -20.20 2.27 1.98
N PHE A 121 -20.20 3.27 2.84
CA PHE A 121 -21.07 4.44 2.74
C PHE A 121 -20.74 5.36 1.55
N TRP A 122 -19.59 5.19 0.94
CA TRP A 122 -19.21 5.85 -0.30
C TRP A 122 -19.77 5.16 -1.54
N PHE A 123 -20.16 3.88 -1.42
CA PHE A 123 -20.60 3.06 -2.55
C PHE A 123 -21.73 3.72 -3.37
N LEU A 124 -22.83 4.13 -2.74
CA LEU A 124 -23.96 4.72 -3.47
C LEU A 124 -23.63 6.05 -4.14
N PRO A 125 -23.05 7.05 -3.44
CA PRO A 125 -22.66 8.30 -4.08
C PRO A 125 -21.67 8.10 -5.25
N ALA A 126 -20.70 7.19 -5.07
CA ALA A 126 -19.73 6.88 -6.12
C ALA A 126 -20.40 6.18 -7.32
N LEU A 127 -21.33 5.25 -7.07
CA LEU A 127 -22.05 4.55 -8.11
C LEU A 127 -22.89 5.53 -8.97
N PHE A 128 -23.66 6.42 -8.35
CA PHE A 128 -24.48 7.40 -9.08
C PHE A 128 -23.60 8.37 -9.88
N LYS A 129 -22.60 8.95 -9.24
CA LYS A 129 -21.67 9.87 -9.91
C LYS A 129 -20.91 9.20 -11.04
N GLY A 130 -20.39 7.98 -10.78
CA GLY A 130 -19.67 7.20 -11.78
C GLY A 130 -20.51 6.82 -12.97
N TYR A 131 -21.78 6.45 -12.77
CA TYR A 131 -22.69 6.14 -13.87
C TYR A 131 -22.98 7.35 -14.76
N GLN A 132 -23.22 8.54 -14.16
CA GLN A 132 -23.38 9.78 -14.91
C GLN A 132 -22.13 10.10 -15.75
N LEU A 133 -20.95 10.05 -15.11
CA LEU A 133 -19.69 10.32 -15.78
C LEU A 133 -19.40 9.37 -16.95
N ILE A 134 -19.71 8.08 -16.78
CA ILE A 134 -19.53 7.09 -17.86
C ILE A 134 -20.48 7.37 -19.03
N LYS A 135 -21.72 7.76 -18.76
CA LYS A 135 -22.67 8.16 -19.82
C LYS A 135 -22.18 9.37 -20.61
N ASP A 136 -21.64 10.39 -19.92
CA ASP A 136 -21.23 11.66 -20.51
C ASP A 136 -19.89 11.52 -21.26
N GLN A 137 -18.92 10.84 -20.66
CA GLN A 137 -17.54 10.77 -21.16
C GLN A 137 -17.29 9.57 -22.08
N LYS A 138 -18.13 8.53 -22.01
CA LYS A 138 -18.05 7.30 -22.83
C LYS A 138 -16.64 6.69 -22.82
N PRO A 139 -16.12 6.27 -21.66
CA PRO A 139 -14.80 5.64 -21.57
C PRO A 139 -14.83 4.24 -22.21
N ASP A 140 -13.64 3.74 -22.58
CA ASP A 140 -13.47 2.41 -23.18
C ASP A 140 -13.35 1.30 -22.13
N ALA A 141 -12.89 1.62 -20.92
CA ALA A 141 -12.73 0.67 -19.82
C ALA A 141 -12.86 1.33 -18.44
N ILE A 142 -13.12 0.50 -17.42
CA ILE A 142 -13.14 0.86 -16.00
C ILE A 142 -11.89 0.26 -15.34
N PHE A 143 -11.15 1.08 -14.60
CA PHE A 143 -10.01 0.67 -13.78
C PHE A 143 -10.26 1.02 -12.31
N VAL A 144 -10.04 0.08 -11.40
CA VAL A 144 -10.22 0.30 -9.96
C VAL A 144 -8.95 -0.03 -9.20
N LEU A 145 -8.46 0.94 -8.44
CA LEU A 145 -7.47 0.72 -7.38
C LEU A 145 -8.20 0.27 -6.12
N MET A 146 -7.94 -0.95 -5.68
CA MET A 146 -8.75 -1.75 -4.75
C MET A 146 -8.47 -1.46 -3.27
N MET A 147 -8.28 -0.23 -2.89
CA MET A 147 -8.28 0.22 -1.49
C MET A 147 -9.06 1.54 -1.44
N PRO A 148 -10.21 1.56 -0.77
CA PRO A 148 -10.89 0.49 -0.01
C PRO A 148 -11.55 -0.58 -0.90
N TYR A 149 -11.89 -1.75 -0.31
CA TYR A 149 -12.51 -2.86 -1.07
C TYR A 149 -13.91 -2.52 -1.59
N SER A 150 -14.65 -1.64 -0.92
CA SER A 150 -15.94 -1.11 -1.40
C SER A 150 -15.81 -0.40 -2.76
N ALA A 151 -14.63 0.12 -3.15
CA ALA A 151 -14.40 0.67 -4.49
C ALA A 151 -14.56 -0.39 -5.60
N GLY A 152 -14.17 -1.63 -5.33
CA GLY A 152 -14.38 -2.75 -6.25
C GLY A 152 -15.85 -3.05 -6.49
N LEU A 153 -16.71 -2.91 -5.47
CA LEU A 153 -18.17 -3.02 -5.66
C LEU A 153 -18.68 -1.94 -6.59
N VAL A 154 -18.22 -0.69 -6.44
CA VAL A 154 -18.56 0.41 -7.37
C VAL A 154 -18.21 0.02 -8.81
N GLY A 155 -16.97 -0.45 -9.04
CA GLY A 155 -16.52 -0.88 -10.37
C GLY A 155 -17.39 -2.00 -10.97
N ILE A 156 -17.71 -3.05 -10.18
CA ILE A 156 -18.54 -4.16 -10.65
C ILE A 156 -19.96 -3.70 -11.00
N PHE A 157 -20.59 -2.90 -10.15
CA PHE A 157 -21.93 -2.42 -10.43
C PHE A 157 -21.96 -1.50 -11.65
N LEU A 158 -20.93 -0.64 -11.83
CA LEU A 158 -20.79 0.16 -13.04
C LEU A 158 -20.59 -0.73 -14.29
N LYS A 159 -19.75 -1.77 -14.21
CA LYS A 159 -19.64 -2.75 -15.30
C LYS A 159 -20.98 -3.37 -15.65
N TRP A 160 -21.77 -3.80 -14.67
CA TRP A 160 -23.09 -4.40 -14.93
C TRP A 160 -24.09 -3.42 -15.56
N LEU A 161 -24.02 -2.14 -15.17
CA LEU A 161 -24.91 -1.11 -15.70
C LEU A 161 -24.52 -0.63 -17.11
N THR A 162 -23.22 -0.65 -17.45
CA THR A 162 -22.71 -0.04 -18.69
C THR A 162 -22.19 -1.06 -19.70
N GLY A 163 -21.84 -2.27 -19.27
CA GLY A 163 -21.21 -3.29 -20.12
C GLY A 163 -19.71 -3.09 -20.36
N LEU A 164 -19.10 -2.03 -19.81
CA LEU A 164 -17.68 -1.74 -20.02
C LEU A 164 -16.78 -2.81 -19.37
N PRO A 165 -15.62 -3.13 -19.99
CA PRO A 165 -14.64 -4.01 -19.38
C PRO A 165 -14.05 -3.40 -18.09
N LEU A 166 -13.77 -4.27 -17.11
CA LEU A 166 -13.33 -3.90 -15.76
C LEU A 166 -12.01 -4.55 -15.40
N VAL A 167 -11.03 -3.73 -15.05
CA VAL A 167 -9.74 -4.16 -14.49
C VAL A 167 -9.65 -3.73 -13.02
N LEU A 168 -9.36 -4.68 -12.12
CA LEU A 168 -9.14 -4.43 -10.70
C LEU A 168 -7.65 -4.55 -10.37
N SER A 169 -7.11 -3.66 -9.54
CA SER A 169 -5.71 -3.72 -9.07
C SER A 169 -5.65 -3.72 -7.56
N PHE A 170 -5.19 -4.83 -6.97
CA PHE A 170 -5.00 -5.00 -5.54
C PHE A 170 -3.58 -4.64 -5.12
N ASP A 171 -3.44 -3.65 -4.25
CA ASP A 171 -2.21 -3.41 -3.50
C ASP A 171 -2.09 -4.42 -2.36
N ASP A 172 -3.15 -4.52 -1.55
CA ASP A 172 -3.34 -5.54 -0.53
C ASP A 172 -4.70 -6.19 -0.75
N SER A 173 -4.74 -7.51 -0.84
CA SER A 173 -6.00 -8.23 -1.00
C SER A 173 -6.73 -8.38 0.35
N PRO A 174 -8.07 -8.56 0.34
CA PRO A 174 -8.82 -8.77 1.59
C PRO A 174 -8.35 -10.00 2.37
N THR A 175 -7.76 -10.97 1.69
CA THR A 175 -7.23 -12.19 2.31
C THR A 175 -5.71 -12.16 2.54
N CYS A 176 -5.05 -11.02 2.26
CA CYS A 176 -3.63 -10.82 2.51
C CYS A 176 -3.31 -10.89 3.99
N THR A 177 -2.52 -11.88 4.39
CA THR A 177 -2.22 -12.14 5.79
C THR A 177 -1.24 -11.13 6.40
N ASP A 178 -0.41 -10.46 5.59
CA ASP A 178 0.53 -9.43 6.06
C ASP A 178 -0.19 -8.19 6.61
N MET A 179 -1.29 -7.79 5.97
CA MET A 179 -2.06 -6.61 6.37
C MET A 179 -3.23 -6.99 7.28
N HIS A 180 -3.76 -8.21 7.11
CA HIS A 180 -4.92 -8.71 7.84
C HIS A 180 -4.59 -10.05 8.54
N PRO A 181 -3.71 -10.06 9.56
CA PRO A 181 -3.35 -11.29 10.26
C PRO A 181 -4.53 -11.91 11.03
N ASN A 182 -5.52 -11.09 11.35
CA ASN A 182 -6.75 -11.49 12.03
C ASN A 182 -7.97 -10.99 11.26
N ALA A 183 -9.02 -11.81 11.23
CA ALA A 183 -10.37 -11.37 10.86
C ALA A 183 -11.22 -11.14 12.11
N LEU A 184 -12.21 -10.27 12.03
CA LEU A 184 -13.12 -9.96 13.16
C LEU A 184 -13.86 -11.18 13.69
N SER A 185 -14.05 -12.19 12.85
CA SER A 185 -14.56 -13.51 13.21
C SER A 185 -14.29 -14.53 12.10
N TRP A 186 -14.54 -15.81 12.35
CA TRP A 186 -14.54 -16.85 11.33
C TRP A 186 -15.50 -16.52 10.16
N LEU A 187 -16.66 -15.91 10.46
CA LEU A 187 -17.62 -15.49 9.41
C LEU A 187 -16.99 -14.42 8.51
N HIS A 188 -16.33 -13.40 9.08
CA HIS A 188 -15.66 -12.35 8.30
C HIS A 188 -14.53 -12.93 7.44
N HIS A 189 -13.73 -13.86 8.00
CA HIS A 189 -12.72 -14.59 7.21
C HIS A 189 -13.36 -15.27 5.98
N ARG A 190 -14.50 -15.93 6.15
CA ARG A 190 -15.22 -16.57 5.02
C ARG A 190 -15.80 -15.56 4.04
N LEU A 191 -16.35 -14.45 4.55
CA LEU A 191 -16.90 -13.38 3.72
C LEU A 191 -15.81 -12.68 2.90
N GLU A 192 -14.63 -12.44 3.44
CA GLU A 192 -13.51 -11.83 2.73
C GLU A 192 -12.99 -12.74 1.60
N HIS A 193 -12.88 -14.05 1.86
CA HIS A 193 -12.58 -15.02 0.80
C HIS A 193 -13.66 -15.07 -0.28
N TRP A 194 -14.92 -15.02 0.12
CA TRP A 194 -16.04 -14.95 -0.82
C TRP A 194 -16.00 -13.69 -1.66
N LEU A 195 -15.76 -12.54 -1.03
CA LEU A 195 -15.68 -11.24 -1.69
C LEU A 195 -14.55 -11.21 -2.72
N GLU A 196 -13.36 -11.66 -2.36
CA GLU A 196 -12.24 -11.69 -3.30
C GLU A 196 -12.51 -12.62 -4.47
N ASN A 197 -13.06 -13.82 -4.21
CA ASN A 197 -13.49 -14.72 -5.29
C ASN A 197 -14.59 -14.10 -6.16
N PHE A 198 -15.50 -13.31 -5.57
CA PHE A 198 -16.51 -12.57 -6.30
C PHE A 198 -15.88 -11.53 -7.23
N TYR A 199 -14.91 -10.75 -6.75
CA TYR A 199 -14.16 -9.78 -7.56
C TYR A 199 -13.47 -10.43 -8.75
N VAL A 200 -12.74 -11.52 -8.52
CA VAL A 200 -12.06 -12.28 -9.60
C VAL A 200 -13.04 -12.81 -10.64
N ARG A 201 -14.21 -13.27 -10.22
CA ARG A 201 -15.24 -13.77 -11.16
C ARG A 201 -15.85 -12.68 -12.01
N GLN A 202 -16.06 -11.49 -11.45
CA GLN A 202 -16.79 -10.40 -12.10
C GLN A 202 -15.89 -9.51 -12.96
N ALA A 203 -14.62 -9.35 -12.60
CA ALA A 203 -13.67 -8.58 -13.39
C ALA A 203 -13.26 -9.30 -14.69
N ASP A 204 -12.79 -8.55 -15.68
CA ASP A 204 -12.19 -9.08 -16.90
C ASP A 204 -10.71 -9.35 -16.70
N ALA A 205 -10.02 -8.52 -15.90
CA ALA A 205 -8.66 -8.79 -15.43
C ALA A 205 -8.51 -8.31 -13.98
N VAL A 206 -7.62 -8.99 -13.24
CA VAL A 206 -7.28 -8.65 -11.86
C VAL A 206 -5.76 -8.65 -11.69
N VAL A 207 -5.22 -7.56 -11.21
CA VAL A 207 -3.79 -7.36 -10.98
C VAL A 207 -3.49 -7.44 -9.50
N TYR A 208 -2.49 -8.23 -9.12
CA TYR A 208 -1.91 -8.28 -7.79
C TYR A 208 -0.48 -7.74 -7.82
N VAL A 209 -0.06 -7.12 -6.73
CA VAL A 209 1.33 -6.61 -6.60
C VAL A 209 2.27 -7.63 -5.95
N SER A 210 1.73 -8.70 -5.38
CA SER A 210 2.45 -9.76 -4.68
C SER A 210 2.24 -11.10 -5.37
N GLN A 211 3.34 -11.81 -5.65
CA GLN A 211 3.31 -13.17 -6.20
C GLN A 211 2.66 -14.17 -5.22
N VAL A 212 3.03 -14.07 -3.93
CA VAL A 212 2.47 -14.95 -2.89
C VAL A 212 0.94 -14.77 -2.78
N ASN A 213 0.46 -13.53 -2.77
CA ASN A 213 -0.98 -13.26 -2.73
C ASN A 213 -1.68 -13.74 -4.01
N LEU A 214 -1.07 -13.51 -5.17
CA LEU A 214 -1.59 -14.01 -6.45
C LEU A 214 -1.71 -15.54 -6.44
N ASP A 215 -0.70 -16.26 -5.99
CA ASP A 215 -0.69 -17.72 -5.95
C ASP A 215 -1.73 -18.26 -4.96
N LEU A 216 -1.88 -17.66 -3.79
CA LEU A 216 -2.92 -18.01 -2.82
C LEU A 216 -4.33 -17.84 -3.42
N VAL A 217 -4.55 -16.78 -4.20
CA VAL A 217 -5.82 -16.57 -4.89
C VAL A 217 -5.99 -17.55 -6.04
N LYS A 218 -4.97 -17.72 -6.86
CA LYS A 218 -4.94 -18.61 -8.04
C LYS A 218 -5.29 -20.04 -7.68
N ASN A 219 -4.75 -20.56 -6.58
CA ASN A 219 -4.97 -21.93 -6.12
C ASN A 219 -6.43 -22.26 -5.77
N ARG A 220 -7.26 -21.25 -5.54
CA ARG A 220 -8.69 -21.41 -5.25
C ARG A 220 -9.62 -21.02 -6.40
N GLN A 221 -9.06 -20.71 -7.58
CA GLN A 221 -9.81 -20.32 -8.77
C GLN A 221 -9.85 -21.44 -9.81
N SER A 222 -10.90 -21.45 -10.64
CA SER A 222 -10.97 -22.31 -11.81
C SER A 222 -9.98 -21.84 -12.90
N PRO A 223 -9.57 -22.70 -13.85
CA PRO A 223 -8.65 -22.33 -14.93
C PRO A 223 -9.09 -21.07 -15.70
N LYS A 224 -10.39 -20.90 -15.92
CA LYS A 224 -10.96 -19.72 -16.58
C LYS A 224 -10.74 -18.43 -15.78
N GLN A 225 -10.81 -18.48 -14.45
CA GLN A 225 -10.52 -17.31 -13.61
C GLN A 225 -9.02 -17.09 -13.43
N GLN A 226 -8.22 -18.16 -13.42
CA GLN A 226 -6.77 -18.04 -13.32
C GLN A 226 -6.16 -17.24 -14.48
N SER A 227 -6.70 -17.36 -15.70
CA SER A 227 -6.21 -16.62 -16.86
C SER A 227 -6.42 -15.11 -16.79
N LYS A 228 -7.26 -14.64 -15.87
CA LYS A 228 -7.51 -13.20 -15.63
C LYS A 228 -6.56 -12.59 -14.60
N LEU A 229 -5.74 -13.41 -13.92
CA LEU A 229 -4.89 -12.97 -12.83
C LEU A 229 -3.51 -12.60 -13.36
N HIS A 230 -3.07 -11.38 -13.03
CA HIS A 230 -1.80 -10.82 -13.47
C HIS A 230 -0.98 -10.34 -12.29
N LEU A 231 0.34 -10.43 -12.37
CA LEU A 231 1.29 -9.85 -11.44
C LEU A 231 1.86 -8.57 -12.07
N ILE A 232 1.62 -7.43 -11.43
CA ILE A 232 2.34 -6.19 -11.71
C ILE A 232 2.75 -5.59 -10.37
N ARG A 233 4.03 -5.65 -10.05
CA ARG A 233 4.58 -5.21 -8.76
C ARG A 233 4.41 -3.69 -8.56
N CYS A 234 4.60 -3.21 -7.35
CA CYS A 234 4.81 -1.79 -7.12
C CYS A 234 6.16 -1.35 -7.70
N GLY A 235 6.34 -0.05 -7.82
CA GLY A 235 7.55 0.53 -8.37
C GLY A 235 7.96 1.82 -7.67
N ALA A 236 8.92 2.50 -8.26
CA ALA A 236 9.36 3.83 -7.88
C ALA A 236 9.22 4.79 -9.08
N ASP A 237 9.11 6.08 -8.78
CA ASP A 237 9.05 7.10 -9.82
C ASP A 237 10.47 7.64 -10.09
N PRO A 238 11.04 7.46 -11.29
CA PRO A 238 12.36 7.98 -11.61
C PRO A 238 12.50 9.49 -11.41
N LEU A 239 11.40 10.24 -11.51
CA LEU A 239 11.41 11.70 -11.31
C LEU A 239 11.75 12.08 -9.86
N ASP A 240 11.43 11.26 -8.88
CA ASP A 240 11.80 11.49 -7.48
C ASP A 240 13.34 11.43 -7.27
N PHE A 241 14.04 10.78 -8.19
CA PHE A 241 15.50 10.57 -8.15
C PHE A 241 16.29 11.46 -9.13
N ALA A 242 15.59 12.21 -10.01
CA ALA A 242 16.23 13.00 -11.06
C ALA A 242 16.93 14.26 -10.55
N THR A 243 16.52 14.81 -9.39
CA THR A 243 17.12 16.03 -8.85
C THR A 243 18.54 15.77 -8.36
N PRO A 244 19.51 16.68 -8.63
CA PRO A 244 20.84 16.57 -8.06
C PRO A 244 20.79 16.51 -6.52
N ILE A 245 21.65 15.68 -5.93
CA ILE A 245 21.82 15.66 -4.48
C ILE A 245 22.82 16.78 -4.13
N ASN A 246 22.39 17.76 -3.37
CA ASN A 246 23.32 18.67 -2.71
C ASN A 246 24.00 17.87 -1.59
N SER A 247 25.10 17.21 -1.91
CA SER A 247 25.78 16.31 -0.98
C SER A 247 26.48 17.14 0.10
N THR A 248 25.87 17.17 1.26
CA THR A 248 26.56 17.44 2.52
C THR A 248 26.73 16.09 3.23
N SER A 249 27.43 15.13 2.60
CA SER A 249 27.75 13.90 3.34
C SER A 249 28.62 14.29 4.54
N ASN A 250 28.16 13.97 5.72
CA ASN A 250 28.97 14.14 6.93
C ASN A 250 30.01 13.01 6.97
N ASP A 251 31.19 13.30 6.50
CA ASP A 251 32.29 12.30 6.43
C ASP A 251 32.69 11.75 7.80
N LYS A 252 32.24 12.40 8.88
CA LYS A 252 32.56 12.01 10.26
C LYS A 252 31.48 11.11 10.89
N LEU A 253 30.29 10.95 10.25
CA LEU A 253 29.16 10.20 10.79
C LEU A 253 28.65 9.20 9.75
N LEU A 254 28.55 7.94 10.13
CA LEU A 254 27.84 6.92 9.35
C LEU A 254 26.36 6.99 9.69
N GLU A 255 25.53 7.35 8.70
CA GLU A 255 24.11 7.48 8.85
C GLU A 255 23.38 6.26 8.25
N ILE A 256 22.78 5.47 9.15
CA ILE A 256 21.84 4.41 8.77
C ILE A 256 20.46 5.04 8.73
N VAL A 257 19.76 4.95 7.61
CA VAL A 257 18.47 5.64 7.40
C VAL A 257 17.34 4.65 7.18
N TYR A 258 16.23 4.89 7.89
CA TYR A 258 14.95 4.26 7.65
C TYR A 258 13.87 5.34 7.46
N THR A 259 13.08 5.25 6.38
CA THR A 259 11.99 6.19 6.11
C THR A 259 10.63 5.50 6.24
N GLY A 260 9.70 6.09 7.01
CA GLY A 260 8.35 5.59 7.23
C GLY A 260 8.09 5.04 8.63
N GLY A 261 6.85 4.64 8.88
CA GLY A 261 6.45 4.10 10.18
C GLY A 261 7.17 2.78 10.50
N MET A 262 7.64 2.65 11.73
CA MET A 262 8.30 1.46 12.24
C MET A 262 7.50 0.87 13.39
N ASN A 263 7.28 -0.42 13.36
CA ASN A 263 6.51 -1.16 14.36
C ASN A 263 7.42 -1.76 15.44
N GLY A 264 6.84 -2.43 16.42
CA GLY A 264 7.59 -3.18 17.42
C GLY A 264 8.06 -2.36 18.63
N TRP A 265 7.62 -1.10 18.77
CA TRP A 265 7.95 -0.28 19.92
C TRP A 265 7.25 -0.76 21.20
N TYR A 266 5.94 -1.10 21.13
CA TYR A 266 5.17 -1.50 22.31
C TYR A 266 5.63 -2.82 22.92
N GLU A 267 6.19 -3.71 22.12
CA GLU A 267 6.71 -5.00 22.58
C GLU A 267 7.95 -4.85 23.47
N PHE A 268 8.63 -3.69 23.39
CA PHE A 268 9.73 -3.29 24.27
C PHE A 268 9.33 -2.27 25.35
N TYR A 269 8.11 -1.75 25.26
CA TYR A 269 7.58 -0.79 26.21
C TYR A 269 6.95 -1.50 27.42
N HIS A 270 7.80 -2.05 28.28
CA HIS A 270 7.39 -2.74 29.51
C HIS A 270 6.98 -1.71 30.58
N LEU A 271 5.80 -1.10 30.42
CA LEU A 271 5.09 -0.60 31.59
C LEU A 271 4.28 -1.77 32.15
N PRO A 272 4.30 -2.00 33.47
CA PRO A 272 3.17 -2.62 34.11
C PRO A 272 1.99 -1.64 33.89
N GLN A 273 1.30 -1.77 32.77
CA GLN A 273 -0.03 -1.19 32.68
C GLN A 273 -0.80 -1.94 33.75
N GLU A 274 -1.06 -1.29 34.85
CA GLU A 274 -2.20 -1.62 35.71
C GLU A 274 -3.44 -1.48 34.82
N GLN A 275 -3.68 -2.52 34.03
CA GLN A 275 -4.93 -2.60 33.30
C GLN A 275 -5.99 -2.81 34.35
N THR A 276 -6.76 -1.79 34.59
CA THR A 276 -7.93 -1.92 35.46
C THR A 276 -8.75 -3.13 34.98
N PRO A 277 -9.40 -3.87 35.87
CA PRO A 277 -10.23 -5.03 35.48
C PRO A 277 -11.19 -4.69 34.32
N ALA A 278 -11.73 -3.47 34.32
CA ALA A 278 -12.60 -2.97 33.25
C ALA A 278 -11.89 -2.89 31.89
N LYS A 279 -10.62 -2.43 31.83
CA LYS A 279 -9.84 -2.38 30.60
C LYS A 279 -9.50 -3.79 30.09
N LYS A 280 -9.18 -4.73 31.01
CA LYS A 280 -8.94 -6.14 30.63
C LYS A 280 -10.20 -6.77 30.05
N LEU A 281 -11.35 -6.56 30.69
CA LEU A 281 -12.64 -7.06 30.21
C LEU A 281 -13.01 -6.47 28.85
N TYR A 282 -12.82 -5.18 28.67
CA TYR A 282 -13.07 -4.51 27.39
C TYR A 282 -12.16 -5.05 26.27
N LYS A 283 -10.86 -5.25 26.55
CA LYS A 283 -9.93 -5.87 25.60
C LYS A 283 -10.37 -7.29 25.22
N ALA A 284 -10.70 -8.12 26.21
CA ALA A 284 -11.20 -9.47 25.98
C ALA A 284 -12.50 -9.48 25.16
N TRP A 285 -13.40 -8.53 25.43
CA TRP A 285 -14.60 -8.34 24.62
C TRP A 285 -14.29 -7.96 23.17
N MET A 286 -13.36 -7.05 22.95
CA MET A 286 -12.97 -6.63 21.58
C MET A 286 -12.31 -7.77 20.79
N GLU A 287 -11.55 -8.63 21.47
CA GLU A 287 -10.85 -9.78 20.85
C GLU A 287 -11.72 -11.04 20.74
N LEU A 288 -12.87 -11.07 21.41
CA LEU A 288 -13.76 -12.25 21.41
C LEU A 288 -14.21 -12.58 19.98
N GLY A 289 -13.97 -13.83 19.59
CA GLY A 289 -14.37 -14.36 18.28
C GLY A 289 -13.41 -14.05 17.13
N TYR A 290 -12.31 -13.35 17.36
CA TYR A 290 -11.30 -13.11 16.32
C TYR A 290 -10.79 -14.43 15.74
N TYR A 291 -10.70 -14.48 14.43
CA TYR A 291 -10.12 -15.59 13.69
C TYR A 291 -8.69 -15.24 13.28
N GLN A 292 -7.72 -15.91 13.87
CA GLN A 292 -6.30 -15.72 13.55
C GLN A 292 -5.95 -16.48 12.26
N ARG A 293 -5.49 -15.76 11.24
CA ARG A 293 -5.05 -16.31 9.95
C ARG A 293 -3.58 -16.69 9.97
N THR A 294 -2.78 -15.87 10.62
CA THR A 294 -1.32 -16.03 10.74
C THR A 294 -0.83 -15.38 12.01
N LYS A 295 0.36 -15.80 12.45
CA LYS A 295 1.07 -15.16 13.56
C LYS A 295 2.14 -14.24 13.01
N ILE A 296 2.14 -12.99 13.46
CA ILE A 296 3.17 -12.01 13.12
C ILE A 296 3.85 -11.59 14.42
N ASP A 297 5.18 -11.70 14.45
CA ASP A 297 6.00 -11.20 15.56
C ASP A 297 6.47 -9.77 15.23
N TYR A 298 5.64 -8.78 15.57
CA TYR A 298 5.97 -7.37 15.36
C TYR A 298 7.21 -6.92 16.12
N ARG A 299 7.59 -7.60 17.21
CA ARG A 299 8.80 -7.32 17.98
C ARG A 299 10.05 -7.44 17.10
N SER A 300 10.10 -8.45 16.25
CA SER A 300 11.26 -8.73 15.41
C SER A 300 11.58 -7.60 14.40
N SER A 301 10.59 -6.78 14.01
CA SER A 301 10.81 -5.62 13.14
C SER A 301 11.16 -4.34 13.90
N SER A 302 11.40 -4.41 15.21
CA SER A 302 11.77 -3.25 16.02
C SER A 302 13.18 -2.73 15.68
N PRO A 303 13.41 -1.42 15.70
CA PRO A 303 14.73 -0.85 15.51
C PRO A 303 15.70 -1.15 16.65
N VAL A 304 15.20 -1.70 17.76
CA VAL A 304 16.00 -2.12 18.93
C VAL A 304 17.10 -3.11 18.51
N PHE A 305 16.79 -4.06 17.63
CA PHE A 305 17.79 -5.04 17.17
C PHE A 305 18.92 -4.38 16.39
N VAL A 306 18.61 -3.43 15.50
CA VAL A 306 19.64 -2.67 14.78
C VAL A 306 20.42 -1.77 15.72
N GLY A 307 19.77 -1.14 16.71
CA GLY A 307 20.43 -0.37 17.76
C GLY A 307 21.46 -1.20 18.54
N HIS A 308 21.09 -2.42 18.94
CA HIS A 308 22.04 -3.35 19.61
C HIS A 308 23.16 -3.82 18.67
N ALA A 309 22.87 -3.99 17.37
CA ALA A 309 23.92 -4.30 16.40
C ALA A 309 24.95 -3.15 16.28
N ILE A 310 24.51 -1.88 16.32
CA ILE A 310 25.41 -0.72 16.37
C ILE A 310 26.24 -0.74 17.65
N GLN A 311 25.61 -1.02 18.81
CA GLN A 311 26.35 -1.12 20.08
C GLN A 311 27.39 -2.23 20.05
N GLN A 312 27.10 -3.36 19.41
CA GLN A 312 28.08 -4.44 19.24
C GLN A 312 29.26 -4.00 18.39
N VAL A 313 29.05 -3.23 17.29
CA VAL A 313 30.14 -2.65 16.50
C VAL A 313 30.98 -1.70 17.34
N ILE A 314 30.32 -0.83 18.12
CA ILE A 314 31.00 0.14 19.01
C ILE A 314 31.82 -0.59 20.09
N SER A 315 31.31 -1.68 20.67
CA SER A 315 32.05 -2.45 21.67
C SER A 315 33.34 -3.07 21.13
N GLN A 316 33.35 -3.43 19.85
CA GLN A 316 34.53 -3.95 19.15
C GLN A 316 35.47 -2.84 18.67
N ASN A 317 34.93 -1.65 18.36
CA ASN A 317 35.69 -0.50 17.85
C ASN A 317 35.22 0.78 18.60
N PRO A 318 35.72 1.04 19.81
CA PRO A 318 35.28 2.16 20.66
C PRO A 318 35.38 3.55 20.03
N GLU A 319 36.32 3.73 19.07
CA GLU A 319 36.47 4.97 18.32
C GLU A 319 35.30 5.30 17.41
N LEU A 320 34.36 4.36 17.21
CA LEU A 320 33.13 4.54 16.44
C LEU A 320 31.93 4.99 17.30
N ALA A 321 32.09 5.13 18.61
CA ALA A 321 30.99 5.41 19.56
C ALA A 321 30.14 6.64 19.20
N THR A 322 30.78 7.69 18.65
CA THR A 322 30.08 8.92 18.22
C THR A 322 29.91 9.02 16.71
N LYS A 323 30.29 7.97 15.96
CA LYS A 323 30.40 8.01 14.50
C LYS A 323 29.35 7.17 13.78
N ILE A 324 28.46 6.46 14.48
CA ILE A 324 27.41 5.63 13.86
C ILE A 324 26.06 5.99 14.48
N ARG A 325 25.05 6.26 13.63
CA ARG A 325 23.69 6.55 14.09
C ARG A 325 22.64 5.96 13.16
N LEU A 326 21.59 5.38 13.76
CA LEU A 326 20.37 5.03 13.06
C LEU A 326 19.37 6.20 13.15
N ASN A 327 19.00 6.77 12.01
CA ASN A 327 18.02 7.83 11.88
C ASN A 327 16.71 7.26 11.30
N ILE A 328 15.63 7.36 12.05
CA ILE A 328 14.28 6.90 11.67
C ILE A 328 13.43 8.13 11.37
N TYR A 329 12.96 8.26 10.14
CA TYR A 329 12.10 9.35 9.68
C TYR A 329 10.68 8.83 9.43
N GLY A 330 9.86 8.89 10.46
CA GLY A 330 8.48 8.46 10.45
C GLY A 330 8.10 7.85 11.78
N ASN A 331 7.07 8.41 12.40
CA ASN A 331 6.63 7.99 13.71
C ASN A 331 5.12 7.76 13.70
N SER A 332 4.72 6.53 14.02
CA SER A 332 3.32 6.13 14.21
C SER A 332 2.96 5.91 15.68
N PHE A 333 3.91 6.16 16.60
CA PHE A 333 3.75 5.93 18.03
C PHE A 333 3.92 7.21 18.83
N PRO A 334 3.31 7.30 20.03
CA PRO A 334 3.53 8.42 20.93
C PRO A 334 5.03 8.55 21.31
N GLU A 335 5.55 9.78 21.29
CA GLU A 335 6.96 10.08 21.54
C GLU A 335 7.47 9.50 22.86
N PHE A 336 6.67 9.60 23.94
CA PHE A 336 7.01 9.05 25.25
C PHE A 336 7.23 7.52 25.25
N VAL A 337 6.57 6.77 24.33
CA VAL A 337 6.78 5.32 24.19
C VAL A 337 8.17 5.07 23.62
N ILE A 338 8.52 5.81 22.56
CA ILE A 338 9.82 5.68 21.88
C ILE A 338 10.95 6.06 22.82
N GLU A 339 10.88 7.23 23.46
CA GLU A 339 11.89 7.69 24.41
C GLU A 339 12.12 6.69 25.54
N LYS A 340 11.03 6.14 26.09
CA LYS A 340 11.15 5.15 27.16
C LYS A 340 11.79 3.84 26.66
N VAL A 341 11.44 3.37 25.46
CA VAL A 341 12.07 2.17 24.88
C VAL A 341 13.55 2.42 24.67
N LEU A 342 13.93 3.53 24.03
CA LEU A 342 15.33 3.89 23.77
C LEU A 342 16.13 3.97 25.07
N LYS A 343 15.57 4.61 26.11
CA LYS A 343 16.21 4.70 27.42
C LYS A 343 16.37 3.34 28.10
N ASN A 344 15.32 2.51 28.11
CA ASN A 344 15.34 1.18 28.76
C ASN A 344 16.29 0.22 28.05
N GLN A 345 16.51 0.41 26.76
CA GLN A 345 17.41 -0.40 25.93
C GLN A 345 18.81 0.21 25.80
N ASN A 346 19.08 1.36 26.45
CA ASN A 346 20.33 2.13 26.36
C ASN A 346 20.71 2.53 24.93
N LEU A 347 19.73 2.90 24.09
CA LEU A 347 19.89 3.18 22.66
C LEU A 347 19.82 4.68 22.31
N THR A 348 19.67 5.57 23.28
CA THR A 348 19.50 7.02 23.07
C THR A 348 20.66 7.67 22.30
N ASP A 349 21.87 7.13 22.41
CA ASP A 349 23.05 7.67 21.77
C ASP A 349 23.23 7.20 20.33
N VAL A 350 22.57 6.10 19.94
CA VAL A 350 22.77 5.45 18.64
C VAL A 350 21.51 5.45 17.75
N VAL A 351 20.32 5.70 18.31
CA VAL A 351 19.06 5.74 17.57
C VAL A 351 18.38 7.09 17.76
N SER A 352 18.02 7.72 16.63
CA SER A 352 17.24 8.96 16.59
C SER A 352 15.92 8.71 15.82
N VAL A 353 14.82 9.24 16.34
CA VAL A 353 13.51 9.12 15.72
C VAL A 353 12.94 10.50 15.49
N SER A 354 12.59 10.81 14.25
CA SER A 354 11.99 12.07 13.84
C SER A 354 10.56 11.87 13.34
N GLY A 355 9.79 12.94 13.28
CA GLY A 355 8.43 12.91 12.76
C GLY A 355 8.34 12.47 11.29
N THR A 356 7.10 12.26 10.82
CA THR A 356 6.83 11.86 9.44
C THR A 356 7.18 12.96 8.47
N LEU A 357 7.96 12.62 7.46
CA LEU A 357 8.34 13.53 6.37
C LEU A 357 7.40 13.38 5.17
N PRO A 358 7.23 14.44 4.36
CA PRO A 358 6.69 14.30 3.02
C PRO A 358 7.53 13.33 2.17
N HIS A 359 6.89 12.69 1.18
CA HIS A 359 7.52 11.61 0.40
C HIS A 359 8.83 12.04 -0.28
N PHE A 360 8.85 13.17 -0.99
CA PHE A 360 10.03 13.63 -1.71
C PHE A 360 11.24 13.92 -0.78
N PRO A 361 11.10 14.69 0.33
CA PRO A 361 12.17 14.81 1.33
C PRO A 361 12.68 13.47 1.88
N ALA A 362 11.78 12.49 2.11
CA ALA A 362 12.19 11.17 2.57
C ALA A 362 13.08 10.44 1.54
N ILE A 363 12.76 10.55 0.24
CA ILE A 363 13.61 10.02 -0.84
C ILE A 363 14.98 10.73 -0.87
N GLN A 364 15.01 12.06 -0.69
CA GLN A 364 16.29 12.78 -0.68
C GLN A 364 17.19 12.32 0.47
N LEU A 365 16.64 12.08 1.67
CA LEU A 365 17.41 11.52 2.79
C LEU A 365 17.87 10.09 2.51
N ALA A 366 17.03 9.24 1.92
CA ALA A 366 17.46 7.90 1.53
C ALA A 366 18.63 7.91 0.53
N ARG A 367 18.62 8.85 -0.41
CA ARG A 367 19.73 9.05 -1.39
C ARG A 367 21.02 9.56 -0.76
N GLN A 368 20.95 10.19 0.42
CA GLN A 368 22.12 10.71 1.14
C GLN A 368 22.68 9.72 2.16
N ALA A 369 21.91 8.71 2.55
CA ALA A 369 22.30 7.72 3.54
C ALA A 369 23.60 6.99 3.19
N ASP A 370 24.30 6.51 4.20
CA ASP A 370 25.45 5.61 4.01
C ASP A 370 25.01 4.15 3.98
N LEU A 371 23.94 3.82 4.71
CA LEU A 371 23.30 2.51 4.72
C LEU A 371 21.79 2.68 4.85
N LEU A 372 21.03 2.03 4.01
CA LEU A 372 19.58 2.01 4.07
C LEU A 372 19.10 0.77 4.83
N LEU A 373 18.07 0.95 5.68
CA LEU A 373 17.48 -0.14 6.45
C LEU A 373 16.09 -0.50 5.92
N ILE A 374 15.89 -1.80 5.63
CA ILE A 374 14.56 -2.39 5.44
C ILE A 374 14.33 -3.36 6.59
N THR A 375 13.15 -3.32 7.22
CA THR A 375 12.78 -4.29 8.24
C THR A 375 11.33 -4.73 8.08
N LEU A 376 11.08 -6.03 8.24
CA LEU A 376 9.76 -6.67 8.25
C LEU A 376 9.68 -7.67 9.41
N PRO A 377 8.46 -7.87 9.98
CA PRO A 377 8.29 -8.78 11.11
C PRO A 377 8.36 -10.26 10.71
N ASN A 378 8.90 -11.07 11.60
CA ASN A 378 8.93 -12.52 11.47
C ASN A 378 7.54 -13.15 11.52
N ARG A 379 7.43 -14.34 10.94
CA ARG A 379 6.24 -15.20 10.96
C ARG A 379 6.56 -16.52 11.66
N PRO A 380 6.28 -16.60 12.96
CA PRO A 380 6.61 -17.78 13.77
C PRO A 380 5.88 -19.05 13.33
N ASP A 381 4.78 -18.93 12.61
CA ASP A 381 4.01 -20.06 12.04
C ASP A 381 4.56 -20.56 10.70
N GLY A 382 5.65 -19.97 10.19
CA GLY A 382 6.27 -20.34 8.92
C GLY A 382 5.43 -20.01 7.69
N SER A 383 4.33 -19.25 7.83
CA SER A 383 3.51 -18.85 6.69
C SER A 383 4.29 -17.92 5.75
N PRO A 384 4.11 -18.02 4.42
CA PRO A 384 4.83 -17.17 3.49
C PRO A 384 4.39 -15.71 3.64
N GLY A 385 5.34 -14.79 3.72
CA GLY A 385 5.10 -13.35 3.64
C GLY A 385 4.93 -12.90 2.19
N GLY A 386 3.81 -12.26 1.87
CA GLY A 386 3.53 -11.73 0.54
C GLY A 386 3.74 -10.22 0.43
N ARG A 387 4.47 -9.61 1.36
CA ARG A 387 4.65 -8.16 1.39
C ARG A 387 6.05 -7.78 0.93
N ILE A 388 6.11 -7.04 -0.19
CA ILE A 388 7.29 -6.25 -0.54
C ILE A 388 7.00 -4.80 -0.15
N SER A 389 7.83 -4.23 0.73
CA SER A 389 7.68 -2.85 1.15
C SER A 389 7.91 -1.89 -0.02
N CYS A 390 7.13 -0.81 -0.13
CA CYS A 390 7.38 0.22 -1.14
C CYS A 390 8.81 0.78 -1.08
N LYS A 391 9.39 0.87 0.13
CA LYS A 391 10.80 1.27 0.32
C LYS A 391 11.78 0.36 -0.42
N THR A 392 11.46 -0.92 -0.57
CA THR A 392 12.32 -1.88 -1.31
C THR A 392 12.57 -1.39 -2.73
N TYR A 393 11.51 -0.96 -3.42
CA TYR A 393 11.63 -0.44 -4.78
C TYR A 393 12.35 0.91 -4.82
N GLU A 394 12.04 1.81 -3.89
CA GLU A 394 12.65 3.14 -3.78
C GLU A 394 14.14 3.06 -3.43
N TYR A 395 14.52 2.18 -2.50
CA TYR A 395 15.92 2.00 -2.10
C TYR A 395 16.77 1.35 -3.20
N LEU A 396 16.20 0.44 -3.97
CA LEU A 396 16.85 -0.14 -5.14
C LEU A 396 17.08 0.87 -6.28
N MET A 397 16.36 2.01 -6.30
CA MET A 397 16.64 3.12 -7.22
C MET A 397 17.84 3.96 -6.82
N THR A 398 18.41 3.74 -5.64
CA THR A 398 19.63 4.44 -5.16
C THR A 398 20.87 3.58 -5.41
N ASP A 399 22.05 4.19 -5.28
CA ASP A 399 23.35 3.51 -5.29
C ASP A 399 23.80 3.04 -3.89
N ARG A 400 22.95 3.22 -2.87
CA ARG A 400 23.30 3.03 -1.46
C ARG A 400 23.29 1.57 -1.04
N PRO A 401 24.20 1.14 -0.13
CA PRO A 401 24.09 -0.16 0.54
C PRO A 401 22.74 -0.32 1.22
N ILE A 402 22.20 -1.55 1.23
CA ILE A 402 20.89 -1.87 1.85
C ILE A 402 21.09 -3.02 2.84
N LEU A 403 20.78 -2.78 4.11
CA LEU A 403 20.62 -3.82 5.13
C LEU A 403 19.14 -4.20 5.18
N ALA A 404 18.81 -5.38 4.71
CA ALA A 404 17.45 -5.91 4.68
C ALA A 404 17.26 -6.94 5.79
N ALA A 405 16.79 -6.48 6.96
CA ALA A 405 16.44 -7.30 8.11
C ALA A 405 14.99 -7.81 7.92
N VAL A 406 14.82 -8.85 7.12
CA VAL A 406 13.52 -9.35 6.67
C VAL A 406 13.42 -10.87 6.80
N PRO A 407 12.23 -11.43 7.11
CA PRO A 407 12.04 -12.87 7.15
C PRO A 407 12.10 -13.49 5.76
N ARG A 408 12.28 -14.81 5.70
CA ARG A 408 12.11 -15.59 4.47
C ARG A 408 10.71 -15.37 3.89
N GLY A 409 10.61 -15.21 2.58
CA GLY A 409 9.38 -14.93 1.86
C GLY A 409 9.60 -13.98 0.70
N GLU A 410 8.54 -13.43 0.13
CA GLU A 410 8.59 -12.70 -1.15
C GLU A 410 9.58 -11.51 -1.15
N ASN A 411 9.72 -10.77 -0.05
CA ASN A 411 10.66 -9.65 -0.01
C ASN A 411 12.12 -10.14 0.04
N TRP A 412 12.39 -11.22 0.77
CA TRP A 412 13.70 -11.88 0.78
C TRP A 412 14.06 -12.36 -0.62
N ASP A 413 13.18 -13.13 -1.25
CA ASP A 413 13.40 -13.72 -2.58
C ASP A 413 13.58 -12.65 -3.66
N TYR A 414 12.82 -11.55 -3.56
CA TYR A 414 12.94 -10.42 -4.49
C TYR A 414 14.26 -9.67 -4.36
N LEU A 415 14.79 -9.56 -3.15
CA LEU A 415 16.05 -8.87 -2.85
C LEU A 415 17.29 -9.74 -3.03
N GLN A 416 17.11 -11.05 -3.05
CA GLN A 416 18.19 -12.00 -3.25
C GLN A 416 18.90 -11.67 -4.57
N ASP A 417 20.24 -11.70 -4.55
CA ASP A 417 21.10 -11.41 -5.69
C ASP A 417 21.04 -9.95 -6.23
N LYS A 418 20.34 -9.03 -5.57
CA LYS A 418 20.42 -7.61 -5.94
C LYS A 418 21.73 -6.99 -5.44
N PRO A 419 22.43 -6.20 -6.28
CA PRO A 419 23.74 -5.62 -5.91
C PRO A 419 23.68 -4.77 -4.65
N GLY A 420 24.59 -5.00 -3.70
CA GLY A 420 24.70 -4.21 -2.48
C GLY A 420 23.53 -4.33 -1.50
N VAL A 421 22.87 -5.47 -1.50
CA VAL A 421 21.85 -5.83 -0.52
C VAL A 421 22.36 -6.96 0.37
N TRP A 422 22.33 -6.75 1.68
CA TRP A 422 22.61 -7.76 2.68
C TRP A 422 21.30 -8.22 3.33
N LEU A 423 20.99 -9.48 3.12
CA LEU A 423 19.81 -10.12 3.69
C LEU A 423 20.17 -10.75 5.02
N VAL A 424 19.49 -10.35 6.09
CA VAL A 424 19.66 -10.88 7.43
C VAL A 424 18.31 -11.18 8.07
N GLU A 425 18.27 -12.15 8.98
CA GLU A 425 17.06 -12.39 9.77
C GLU A 425 16.80 -11.19 10.69
N PRO A 426 15.53 -10.79 10.93
CA PRO A 426 15.17 -9.54 11.61
C PRO A 426 15.72 -9.39 13.04
N THR A 427 16.07 -10.49 13.71
CA THR A 427 16.58 -10.48 15.08
C THR A 427 18.07 -10.88 15.18
N ASP A 428 18.74 -11.10 14.06
CA ASP A 428 20.14 -11.49 14.02
C ASP A 428 21.06 -10.26 14.18
N ILE A 429 21.28 -9.89 15.45
CA ILE A 429 22.16 -8.76 15.83
C ILE A 429 23.58 -8.97 15.32
N GLN A 430 24.09 -10.21 15.33
CA GLN A 430 25.45 -10.51 14.90
C GLN A 430 25.63 -10.27 13.39
N ALA A 431 24.74 -10.80 12.57
CA ALA A 431 24.78 -10.57 11.12
C ALA A 431 24.62 -9.09 10.77
N MET A 432 23.68 -8.38 11.44
CA MET A 432 23.52 -6.94 11.27
C MET A 432 24.80 -6.18 11.63
N SER A 433 25.46 -6.53 12.74
CA SER A 433 26.69 -5.86 13.20
C SER A 433 27.83 -6.05 12.20
N GLN A 434 27.95 -7.23 11.59
CA GLN A 434 28.95 -7.48 10.54
C GLN A 434 28.76 -6.56 9.33
N VAL A 435 27.51 -6.41 8.86
CA VAL A 435 27.20 -5.52 7.74
C VAL A 435 27.48 -4.06 8.10
N ILE A 436 27.04 -3.61 9.27
CA ILE A 436 27.27 -2.24 9.75
C ILE A 436 28.76 -1.95 9.85
N ASN A 437 29.53 -2.89 10.42
CA ASN A 437 31.00 -2.75 10.53
C ASN A 437 31.67 -2.69 9.16
N GLN A 438 31.27 -3.52 8.20
CA GLN A 438 31.78 -3.49 6.83
C GLN A 438 31.56 -2.13 6.16
N VAL A 439 30.35 -1.57 6.29
CA VAL A 439 30.03 -0.25 5.72
C VAL A 439 30.80 0.86 6.43
N ALA A 440 30.96 0.76 7.77
CA ALA A 440 31.72 1.73 8.55
C ALA A 440 33.17 1.75 8.15
N LEU A 441 33.83 0.58 8.06
CA LEU A 441 35.22 0.45 7.63
C LEU A 441 35.43 1.05 6.24
N ALA A 442 34.56 0.75 5.28
CA ALA A 442 34.62 1.29 3.93
C ALA A 442 34.51 2.82 3.92
N LYS A 443 33.53 3.38 4.68
CA LYS A 443 33.35 4.82 4.75
C LYS A 443 34.55 5.54 5.37
N PHE A 444 34.98 5.08 6.53
CA PHE A 444 36.07 5.77 7.27
C PHE A 444 37.48 5.52 6.69
N SER A 445 37.64 4.53 5.79
CA SER A 445 38.83 4.39 4.95
C SER A 445 38.80 5.27 3.70
N GLY A 446 37.77 6.09 3.50
CA GLY A 446 37.68 6.99 2.35
C GLY A 446 37.12 6.34 1.07
N SER A 447 36.61 5.11 1.16
CA SER A 447 36.05 4.36 0.03
C SER A 447 34.62 3.90 0.30
N PRO A 448 33.64 4.82 0.46
CA PRO A 448 32.27 4.49 0.78
C PRO A 448 31.65 3.57 -0.29
N LEU A 449 30.93 2.55 0.13
CA LEU A 449 30.33 1.58 -0.76
C LEU A 449 29.21 2.24 -1.63
N ARG A 450 29.27 1.96 -2.93
CA ARG A 450 28.27 2.36 -3.92
C ARG A 450 28.02 1.22 -4.89
N PHE A 451 26.78 1.06 -5.33
CA PHE A 451 26.36 -0.07 -6.16
C PHE A 451 25.59 0.42 -7.38
N ASP A 452 26.08 0.10 -8.55
CA ASP A 452 25.36 0.39 -9.78
C ASP A 452 24.14 -0.55 -9.89
N ARG A 453 22.95 0.04 -9.91
CA ARG A 453 21.66 -0.62 -10.10
C ARG A 453 20.89 -0.08 -11.31
N THR A 454 21.60 0.57 -12.24
CA THR A 454 20.98 1.15 -13.44
C THR A 454 20.23 0.10 -14.24
N ALA A 455 20.73 -1.13 -14.30
CA ALA A 455 20.06 -2.25 -14.96
C ALA A 455 18.71 -2.66 -14.34
N LEU A 456 18.46 -2.32 -13.05
CA LEU A 456 17.19 -2.59 -12.38
C LEU A 456 16.13 -1.51 -12.63
N GLN A 457 16.53 -0.29 -13.03
CA GLN A 457 15.61 0.84 -13.16
C GLN A 457 14.41 0.56 -14.09
N PRO A 458 14.55 -0.15 -15.23
CA PRO A 458 13.39 -0.48 -16.05
C PRO A 458 12.35 -1.34 -15.32
N GLU A 459 12.76 -2.33 -14.52
CA GLU A 459 11.88 -3.18 -13.73
C GLU A 459 11.17 -2.41 -12.61
N LEU A 460 11.84 -1.41 -12.03
CA LEU A 460 11.37 -0.64 -10.89
C LEU A 460 10.48 0.54 -11.29
N SER A 461 10.56 1.02 -12.52
CA SER A 461 9.94 2.28 -12.95
C SER A 461 8.45 2.14 -13.25
N TYR A 462 7.62 3.02 -12.67
CA TYR A 462 6.21 3.14 -13.05
C TYR A 462 6.01 3.36 -14.55
N LEU A 463 6.95 4.04 -15.23
CA LEU A 463 6.92 4.23 -16.68
C LEU A 463 6.80 2.90 -17.44
N ASN A 464 7.53 1.88 -17.01
CA ASN A 464 7.51 0.58 -17.65
C ASN A 464 6.38 -0.32 -17.10
N LEU A 465 6.12 -0.28 -15.79
CA LEU A 465 5.03 -1.05 -15.19
C LEU A 465 3.67 -0.70 -15.81
N VAL A 466 3.47 0.57 -16.18
CA VAL A 466 2.26 1.03 -16.88
C VAL A 466 2.11 0.33 -18.24
N GLN A 467 3.17 -0.01 -18.95
CA GLN A 467 3.08 -0.73 -20.24
C GLN A 467 2.41 -2.10 -20.08
N ASP A 468 2.63 -2.78 -18.96
CA ASP A 468 1.97 -4.06 -18.70
C ASP A 468 0.48 -3.88 -18.41
N TYR A 469 0.09 -2.83 -17.68
CA TYR A 469 -1.33 -2.45 -17.56
C TYR A 469 -1.96 -2.11 -18.91
N LEU A 470 -1.26 -1.38 -19.78
CA LEU A 470 -1.77 -1.02 -21.11
C LEU A 470 -2.00 -2.25 -21.98
N LYS A 471 -1.14 -3.28 -21.91
CA LYS A 471 -1.36 -4.58 -22.58
C LYS A 471 -2.65 -5.24 -22.08
N ILE A 472 -2.88 -5.24 -20.75
CA ILE A 472 -4.11 -5.78 -20.16
C ILE A 472 -5.34 -5.02 -20.66
N PHE A 473 -5.33 -3.68 -20.63
CA PHE A 473 -6.45 -2.87 -21.12
C PHE A 473 -6.74 -3.14 -22.61
N ASN A 474 -5.72 -3.18 -23.44
CA ASN A 474 -5.89 -3.47 -24.86
C ASN A 474 -6.53 -4.84 -25.09
N THR A 475 -6.13 -5.86 -24.32
CA THR A 475 -6.70 -7.21 -24.41
C THR A 475 -8.16 -7.22 -24.00
N VAL A 476 -8.52 -6.68 -22.82
CA VAL A 476 -9.91 -6.70 -22.33
C VAL A 476 -10.85 -5.85 -23.17
N CYS A 477 -10.38 -4.73 -23.74
CA CYS A 477 -11.16 -3.90 -24.66
C CYS A 477 -11.41 -4.63 -25.99
N ALA A 478 -10.41 -5.31 -26.54
CA ALA A 478 -10.56 -6.09 -27.77
C ALA A 478 -11.57 -7.25 -27.59
N GLU A 479 -11.48 -7.98 -26.49
CA GLU A 479 -12.43 -9.09 -26.18
C GLU A 479 -13.86 -8.58 -25.99
N SER A 480 -14.04 -7.41 -25.36
CA SER A 480 -15.35 -6.78 -25.18
C SER A 480 -15.99 -6.41 -26.52
N ASN A 481 -15.23 -5.83 -27.45
CA ASN A 481 -15.70 -5.45 -28.77
C ASN A 481 -16.14 -6.68 -29.60
N ILE A 482 -15.43 -7.79 -29.52
CA ILE A 482 -15.80 -9.06 -30.19
C ILE A 482 -17.10 -9.63 -29.60
N SER A 483 -17.34 -9.52 -28.31
CA SER A 483 -18.56 -10.01 -27.68
C SER A 483 -19.79 -9.18 -28.06
N HIS A 484 -19.65 -7.87 -28.25
CA HIS A 484 -20.73 -6.98 -28.70
C HIS A 484 -21.05 -7.11 -30.17
N SER A 485 -20.10 -7.52 -31.03
CA SER A 485 -20.34 -7.74 -32.46
C SER A 485 -21.06 -9.06 -32.77
N LYS A 486 -21.19 -9.95 -31.78
CA LYS A 486 -21.85 -11.28 -31.93
C LYS A 486 -23.29 -11.32 -31.39
N ILE A 487 -23.81 -10.21 -30.87
CA ILE A 487 -25.18 -10.01 -30.39
C ILE A 487 -25.91 -9.12 -31.38
#